data_810e965a9de99d5b6bcd90989e1de50b
#
_entry.id   810e965a9de99d5b6bcd90989e1de50b
#
_cell.length_a   1.000
_cell.length_b   1.000
_cell.length_c   1.000
_cell.angle_alpha   90.00
_cell.angle_beta   90.00
_cell.angle_gamma   90.00
#
_symmetry.space_group_name_H-M   'P 1'
#
loop_
_entity.id
_entity.type
_entity.pdbx_description
1 polymer ?
#
loop_
_entity_poly.entity_id
_entity_poly.type
_entity_poly.pdbx_seq_one_letter_code
_entity_poly.pdbx_strand_id
1 'polypeptide(L)'
;MNILILGGGSAGWLAAAYLSRTNKVEIKLPKNSKPIGVGESTLPGLVKFFDYCGISEDDVINKCDGVIKYGIKHHGWHKTDWVHPFPNNTHAYHLDALKMIILLEEITRPRLCKVDNPDLVIDCTGFNSDFSKNKQFGSYKTLSNNMALFAPGDSNCQSITNTFAMDYGWMWNVDLRSRSGNGYVFNNNFISVNDAIEEFKNKNVGNVKAEDIHAIPFNNRYCLTPWLGNTVSVGLSCGFAEPLEATGLFLITWAIETIEKLKYKKNKEEIFNRSYVRLCRHVYDFLELFYTSSKNDHTEYWRSLKKYHTLNKPKYQINFFRENYSYKFLNDAAA
;
A
#
# COMPACT_ATOMS: atom_id res chain seq x y z
N MET A 1 14.51 20.59 -12.33
CA MET A 1 14.09 21.22 -11.06
C MET A 1 15.04 20.83 -9.94
N ASN A 2 15.10 21.66 -8.91
CA ASN A 2 15.76 21.38 -7.65
C ASN A 2 14.74 20.78 -6.69
N ILE A 3 14.89 19.52 -6.33
CA ILE A 3 13.90 18.76 -5.51
C ILE A 3 14.56 18.34 -4.21
N LEU A 4 13.92 18.66 -3.09
CA LEU A 4 14.29 18.17 -1.77
C LEU A 4 13.29 17.11 -1.31
N ILE A 5 13.77 15.91 -1.00
CA ILE A 5 12.96 14.82 -0.44
C ILE A 5 13.25 14.71 1.05
N LEU A 6 12.20 14.68 1.86
CA LEU A 6 12.27 14.51 3.31
C LEU A 6 11.75 13.13 3.69
N GLY A 7 12.60 12.28 4.25
CA GLY A 7 12.24 10.92 4.68
C GLY A 7 12.93 9.82 3.88
N GLY A 8 13.39 8.78 4.56
CA GLY A 8 14.20 7.66 4.03
C GLY A 8 13.47 6.32 4.02
N GLY A 9 12.13 6.30 4.06
CA GLY A 9 11.33 5.09 3.86
C GLY A 9 11.12 4.76 2.39
N SER A 10 10.29 3.76 2.10
CA SER A 10 9.97 3.30 0.73
C SER A 10 9.55 4.46 -0.17
N ALA A 11 8.67 5.36 0.30
CA ALA A 11 8.21 6.51 -0.48
C ALA A 11 9.35 7.47 -0.86
N GLY A 12 10.24 7.78 0.09
CA GLY A 12 11.35 8.70 -0.13
C GLY A 12 12.37 8.15 -1.12
N TRP A 13 12.77 6.88 -0.97
CA TRP A 13 13.74 6.27 -1.87
C TRP A 13 13.18 5.96 -3.26
N LEU A 14 11.89 5.57 -3.38
CA LEU A 14 11.21 5.47 -4.68
C LEU A 14 11.16 6.84 -5.38
N ALA A 15 10.82 7.91 -4.65
CA ALA A 15 10.82 9.26 -5.21
C ALA A 15 12.22 9.70 -5.65
N ALA A 16 13.25 9.44 -4.83
CA ALA A 16 14.63 9.77 -5.16
C ALA A 16 15.11 9.00 -6.41
N ALA A 17 14.86 7.69 -6.47
CA ALA A 17 15.28 6.85 -7.60
C ALA A 17 14.65 7.31 -8.93
N TYR A 18 13.37 7.61 -8.92
CA TYR A 18 12.64 8.02 -10.12
C TYR A 18 13.01 9.44 -10.55
N LEU A 19 12.91 10.40 -9.62
CA LEU A 19 13.05 11.84 -9.95
C LEU A 19 14.48 12.28 -10.22
N SER A 20 15.49 11.61 -9.64
CA SER A 20 16.91 11.92 -9.90
C SER A 20 17.37 11.62 -11.32
N ARG A 21 16.55 10.94 -12.12
CA ARG A 21 16.85 10.68 -13.53
C ARG A 21 16.76 11.94 -14.40
N THR A 22 15.93 12.90 -13.99
CA THR A 22 15.64 14.11 -14.79
C THR A 22 15.74 15.41 -13.99
N ASN A 23 16.04 15.34 -12.68
CA ASN A 23 16.09 16.49 -11.79
C ASN A 23 17.34 16.44 -10.90
N LYS A 24 17.70 17.60 -10.32
CA LYS A 24 18.63 17.66 -9.20
C LYS A 24 17.89 17.30 -7.91
N VAL A 25 18.32 16.25 -7.22
CA VAL A 25 17.62 15.70 -6.06
C VAL A 25 18.56 15.62 -4.87
N GLU A 26 18.10 16.12 -3.74
CA GLU A 26 18.64 15.85 -2.40
C GLU A 26 17.64 15.04 -1.60
N ILE A 27 18.08 14.04 -0.86
CA ILE A 27 17.28 13.33 0.14
C ILE A 27 17.82 13.62 1.53
N LYS A 28 16.96 14.07 2.44
CA LYS A 28 17.29 14.23 3.86
C LYS A 28 16.65 13.13 4.69
N LEU A 29 17.51 12.35 5.34
CA LEU A 29 17.09 11.23 6.17
C LEU A 29 16.84 11.73 7.60
N PRO A 30 15.74 11.32 8.26
CA PRO A 30 15.55 11.61 9.67
C PRO A 30 16.55 10.83 10.53
N LYS A 31 16.96 11.41 11.64
CA LYS A 31 18.02 10.85 12.51
C LYS A 31 17.69 9.45 13.10
N ASN A 32 16.41 9.08 13.23
CA ASN A 32 15.96 7.90 14.00
C ASN A 32 14.81 7.10 13.35
N SER A 33 14.61 7.11 12.03
CA SER A 33 13.56 6.29 11.42
C SER A 33 14.07 4.91 11.06
N LYS A 34 13.46 3.88 11.65
CA LYS A 34 13.59 2.51 11.15
C LYS A 34 12.34 2.20 10.32
N PRO A 35 12.46 1.92 9.02
CA PRO A 35 11.32 1.44 8.23
C PRO A 35 10.80 0.11 8.80
N ILE A 36 9.49 -0.12 8.72
CA ILE A 36 8.87 -1.37 9.11
C ILE A 36 9.00 -2.33 7.91
N GLY A 37 9.73 -3.42 8.06
CA GLY A 37 9.95 -4.40 7.01
C GLY A 37 9.07 -5.63 7.20
N VAL A 38 7.84 -5.59 6.72
CA VAL A 38 6.88 -6.70 6.87
C VAL A 38 6.81 -7.67 5.68
N GLY A 39 7.49 -7.37 4.58
CA GLY A 39 7.25 -8.00 3.27
C GLY A 39 6.13 -7.28 2.53
N GLU A 40 6.46 -6.75 1.36
CA GLU A 40 5.54 -5.97 0.55
C GLU A 40 4.95 -6.83 -0.57
N SER A 41 3.65 -6.75 -0.74
CA SER A 41 2.95 -7.21 -1.92
C SER A 41 2.75 -6.03 -2.87
N THR A 42 3.01 -6.22 -4.17
CA THR A 42 2.98 -5.13 -5.15
C THR A 42 1.95 -5.36 -6.25
N LEU A 43 1.80 -4.38 -7.13
CA LEU A 43 0.94 -4.44 -8.32
C LEU A 43 1.78 -4.31 -9.61
N PRO A 44 1.29 -4.78 -10.78
CA PRO A 44 2.06 -4.82 -12.02
C PRO A 44 2.66 -3.48 -12.47
N GLY A 45 2.05 -2.36 -12.08
CA GLY A 45 2.60 -1.02 -12.39
C GLY A 45 4.00 -0.79 -11.82
N LEU A 46 4.37 -1.45 -10.71
CA LEU A 46 5.69 -1.32 -10.11
C LEU A 46 6.80 -1.88 -11.01
N VAL A 47 6.54 -2.90 -11.82
CA VAL A 47 7.52 -3.46 -12.77
C VAL A 47 8.04 -2.37 -13.71
N LYS A 48 7.13 -1.64 -14.37
CA LYS A 48 7.49 -0.52 -15.25
C LYS A 48 8.19 0.62 -14.52
N PHE A 49 7.79 0.89 -13.29
CA PHE A 49 8.42 1.90 -12.45
C PHE A 49 9.87 1.52 -12.13
N PHE A 50 10.12 0.25 -11.82
CA PHE A 50 11.46 -0.27 -11.55
C PHE A 50 12.34 -0.25 -12.81
N ASP A 51 11.81 -0.69 -13.96
CA ASP A 51 12.52 -0.59 -15.25
C ASP A 51 12.96 0.85 -15.52
N TYR A 52 12.06 1.84 -15.32
CA TYR A 52 12.42 3.25 -15.46
C TYR A 52 13.51 3.66 -14.47
N CYS A 53 13.52 3.13 -13.26
CA CYS A 53 14.58 3.40 -12.28
C CYS A 53 15.90 2.70 -12.59
N GLY A 54 15.92 1.73 -13.51
CA GLY A 54 17.08 0.92 -13.87
C GLY A 54 17.25 -0.30 -12.93
N ILE A 55 16.15 -0.79 -12.36
CA ILE A 55 16.09 -2.00 -11.54
C ILE A 55 15.54 -3.13 -12.39
N SER A 56 16.34 -4.17 -12.60
CA SER A 56 15.93 -5.36 -13.32
C SER A 56 15.11 -6.32 -12.45
N GLU A 57 14.39 -7.26 -13.08
CA GLU A 57 13.73 -8.35 -12.37
C GLU A 57 14.72 -9.18 -11.56
N ASP A 58 15.90 -9.44 -12.11
CA ASP A 58 16.98 -10.16 -11.41
C ASP A 58 17.43 -9.42 -10.14
N ASP A 59 17.50 -8.09 -10.16
CA ASP A 59 17.79 -7.29 -8.95
C ASP A 59 16.69 -7.48 -7.90
N VAL A 60 15.42 -7.45 -8.30
CA VAL A 60 14.30 -7.66 -7.37
C VAL A 60 14.37 -9.06 -6.76
N ILE A 61 14.54 -10.08 -7.58
CA ILE A 61 14.58 -11.48 -7.13
C ILE A 61 15.76 -11.72 -6.20
N ASN A 62 16.96 -11.27 -6.57
CA ASN A 62 18.19 -11.63 -5.88
C ASN A 62 18.57 -10.67 -4.74
N LYS A 63 18.27 -9.36 -4.89
CA LYS A 63 18.66 -8.34 -3.90
C LYS A 63 17.51 -7.95 -2.96
N CYS A 64 16.23 -8.11 -3.39
CA CYS A 64 15.08 -7.76 -2.56
C CYS A 64 14.34 -8.99 -1.99
N ASP A 65 14.94 -10.19 -2.02
CA ASP A 65 14.30 -11.44 -1.57
C ASP A 65 13.01 -11.74 -2.34
N GLY A 66 12.98 -11.37 -3.62
CA GLY A 66 11.78 -11.25 -4.42
C GLY A 66 11.19 -12.58 -4.86
N VAL A 67 9.86 -12.63 -4.94
CA VAL A 67 9.07 -13.71 -5.56
C VAL A 67 8.15 -13.08 -6.60
N ILE A 68 8.07 -13.68 -7.79
CA ILE A 68 7.12 -13.24 -8.82
C ILE A 68 5.70 -13.57 -8.35
N LYS A 69 4.80 -12.60 -8.52
CA LYS A 69 3.41 -12.67 -8.08
C LYS A 69 2.46 -12.49 -9.26
N TYR A 70 1.44 -13.37 -9.38
CA TYR A 70 0.45 -13.34 -10.46
C TYR A 70 -0.96 -12.95 -10.04
N GLY A 71 -1.18 -12.68 -8.75
CA GLY A 71 -2.51 -12.30 -8.26
C GLY A 71 -2.63 -12.33 -6.75
N ILE A 72 -3.88 -12.26 -6.29
CA ILE A 72 -4.25 -12.32 -4.86
C ILE A 72 -5.34 -13.39 -4.72
N LYS A 73 -5.20 -14.27 -3.75
CA LYS A 73 -6.21 -15.28 -3.40
C LYS A 73 -6.91 -14.87 -2.10
N HIS A 74 -8.22 -14.90 -2.15
CA HIS A 74 -9.09 -14.50 -1.04
C HIS A 74 -9.79 -15.71 -0.46
N HIS A 75 -9.55 -15.98 0.83
CA HIS A 75 -10.09 -17.14 1.56
C HIS A 75 -11.14 -16.68 2.56
N GLY A 76 -12.31 -17.35 2.56
CA GLY A 76 -13.35 -17.13 3.55
C GLY A 76 -14.11 -15.80 3.44
N TRP A 77 -13.90 -14.99 2.39
CA TRP A 77 -14.65 -13.76 2.16
C TRP A 77 -16.06 -14.02 1.61
N HIS A 78 -16.21 -15.11 0.85
CA HIS A 78 -17.46 -15.58 0.24
C HIS A 78 -17.66 -17.07 0.49
N LYS A 79 -18.70 -17.66 -0.11
CA LYS A 79 -18.99 -19.10 0.00
C LYS A 79 -17.86 -19.98 -0.53
N THR A 80 -17.12 -19.48 -1.53
CA THR A 80 -15.98 -20.15 -2.12
C THR A 80 -14.77 -19.21 -2.14
N ASP A 81 -13.59 -19.78 -1.98
CA ASP A 81 -12.34 -19.05 -2.21
C ASP A 81 -12.24 -18.66 -3.69
N TRP A 82 -11.61 -17.54 -3.95
CA TRP A 82 -11.44 -17.04 -5.31
C TRP A 82 -10.09 -16.37 -5.49
N VAL A 83 -9.63 -16.31 -6.73
CA VAL A 83 -8.38 -15.66 -7.11
C VAL A 83 -8.69 -14.42 -7.93
N HIS A 84 -8.03 -13.32 -7.58
CA HIS A 84 -7.96 -12.12 -8.37
C HIS A 84 -6.63 -12.13 -9.16
N PRO A 85 -6.64 -12.63 -10.42
CA PRO A 85 -5.43 -12.70 -11.22
C PRO A 85 -5.10 -11.35 -11.82
N PHE A 86 -3.83 -11.10 -12.09
CA PHE A 86 -3.45 -9.91 -12.85
C PHE A 86 -3.82 -10.07 -14.34
N PRO A 87 -4.23 -8.97 -15.02
CA PRO A 87 -4.68 -9.01 -16.40
C PRO A 87 -3.52 -9.35 -17.36
N ASN A 88 -3.85 -9.98 -18.51
CA ASN A 88 -2.95 -10.20 -19.63
C ASN A 88 -1.62 -10.90 -19.27
N ASN A 89 -1.65 -11.84 -18.33
CA ASN A 89 -0.47 -12.53 -17.81
C ASN A 89 0.63 -11.59 -17.29
N THR A 90 0.29 -10.37 -16.89
CA THR A 90 1.23 -9.50 -16.21
C THR A 90 1.55 -10.05 -14.83
N HIS A 91 2.68 -9.63 -14.28
CA HIS A 91 3.10 -10.00 -12.94
C HIS A 91 3.48 -8.79 -12.12
N ALA A 92 3.63 -9.01 -10.83
CA ALA A 92 4.16 -8.09 -9.84
C ALA A 92 5.17 -8.85 -8.95
N TYR A 93 5.51 -8.32 -7.80
CA TYR A 93 6.45 -8.94 -6.89
C TYR A 93 5.90 -8.99 -5.46
N HIS A 94 6.29 -10.04 -4.73
CA HIS A 94 6.51 -9.95 -3.31
C HIS A 94 7.97 -9.56 -3.10
N LEU A 95 8.27 -8.66 -2.17
CA LEU A 95 9.64 -8.23 -1.90
C LEU A 95 9.82 -7.76 -0.45
N ASP A 96 11.04 -7.80 0.03
CA ASP A 96 11.41 -7.25 1.33
C ASP A 96 11.58 -5.72 1.21
N ALA A 97 10.77 -4.97 1.96
CA ALA A 97 10.79 -3.51 1.91
C ALA A 97 12.14 -2.90 2.31
N LEU A 98 12.84 -3.49 3.28
CA LEU A 98 14.14 -3.00 3.73
C LEU A 98 15.22 -3.25 2.68
N LYS A 99 15.22 -4.44 2.08
CA LYS A 99 16.14 -4.79 0.98
C LYS A 99 15.86 -3.93 -0.27
N MET A 100 14.59 -3.66 -0.57
CA MET A 100 14.22 -2.71 -1.63
C MET A 100 14.78 -1.31 -1.37
N ILE A 101 14.67 -0.81 -0.14
CA ILE A 101 15.23 0.51 0.23
C ILE A 101 16.74 0.52 0.04
N ILE A 102 17.46 -0.53 0.46
CA ILE A 102 18.92 -0.64 0.30
C ILE A 102 19.29 -0.61 -1.20
N LEU A 103 18.60 -1.38 -2.03
CA LEU A 103 18.80 -1.38 -3.49
C LEU A 103 18.55 0.00 -4.10
N LEU A 104 17.41 0.62 -3.76
CA LEU A 104 17.08 1.97 -4.24
C LEU A 104 18.13 3.00 -3.82
N GLU A 105 18.61 2.92 -2.60
CA GLU A 105 19.69 3.78 -2.09
C GLU A 105 20.99 3.58 -2.89
N GLU A 106 21.43 2.34 -3.08
CA GLU A 106 22.62 1.98 -3.82
C GLU A 106 22.63 2.59 -5.23
N ILE A 107 21.56 2.38 -6.00
CA ILE A 107 21.47 2.85 -7.38
C ILE A 107 21.24 4.37 -7.51
N THR A 108 20.72 5.00 -6.45
CA THR A 108 20.33 6.42 -6.48
C THR A 108 21.42 7.35 -5.98
N ARG A 109 22.19 6.96 -4.97
CA ARG A 109 23.24 7.79 -4.35
C ARG A 109 24.18 8.48 -5.34
N PRO A 110 24.67 7.82 -6.41
CA PRO A 110 25.55 8.49 -7.39
C PRO A 110 24.90 9.67 -8.16
N ARG A 111 23.56 9.74 -8.16
CA ARG A 111 22.79 10.79 -8.83
C ARG A 111 22.34 11.92 -7.91
N LEU A 112 22.49 11.73 -6.60
CA LEU A 112 22.08 12.73 -5.61
C LEU A 112 23.09 13.88 -5.54
N CYS A 113 22.58 15.07 -5.32
CA CYS A 113 23.41 16.27 -5.13
C CYS A 113 22.74 17.19 -4.10
N LYS A 114 23.54 18.06 -3.48
CA LYS A 114 23.01 19.10 -2.61
C LYS A 114 22.10 20.05 -3.39
N VAL A 115 20.98 20.39 -2.81
CA VAL A 115 19.97 21.31 -3.36
C VAL A 115 19.82 22.52 -2.45
N ASP A 116 20.32 23.66 -2.92
CA ASP A 116 20.07 24.95 -2.30
C ASP A 116 18.82 25.57 -2.94
N ASN A 117 17.88 26.08 -2.14
CA ASN A 117 16.60 26.66 -2.60
C ASN A 117 15.76 25.69 -3.47
N PRO A 118 15.13 24.68 -2.87
CA PRO A 118 14.35 23.70 -3.61
C PRO A 118 13.11 24.34 -4.27
N ASP A 119 12.91 24.06 -5.57
CA ASP A 119 11.69 24.41 -6.30
C ASP A 119 10.50 23.57 -5.80
N LEU A 120 10.78 22.35 -5.31
CA LEU A 120 9.79 21.42 -4.80
C LEU A 120 10.34 20.64 -3.60
N VAL A 121 9.53 20.52 -2.56
CA VAL A 121 9.78 19.66 -1.40
C VAL A 121 8.81 18.47 -1.46
N ILE A 122 9.34 17.24 -1.38
CA ILE A 122 8.52 16.03 -1.29
C ILE A 122 8.59 15.52 0.14
N ASP A 123 7.46 15.58 0.82
CA ASP A 123 7.33 15.12 2.18
C ASP A 123 6.98 13.62 2.22
N CYS A 124 7.96 12.80 2.59
CA CYS A 124 7.85 11.36 2.81
C CYS A 124 8.13 11.00 4.29
N THR A 125 7.83 11.91 5.23
CA THR A 125 8.18 11.75 6.65
C THR A 125 7.22 10.87 7.45
N GLY A 126 6.17 10.34 6.80
CA GLY A 126 5.26 9.37 7.40
C GLY A 126 4.07 9.99 8.15
N PHE A 127 3.43 9.22 9.03
CA PHE A 127 2.20 9.63 9.73
C PHE A 127 2.37 10.88 10.60
N ASN A 128 3.56 11.13 11.10
CA ASN A 128 3.88 12.25 11.99
C ASN A 128 4.45 13.47 11.24
N SER A 129 4.15 13.59 9.95
CA SER A 129 4.58 14.71 9.13
C SER A 129 4.11 16.05 9.67
N ASP A 130 5.04 16.98 9.85
CA ASP A 130 4.71 18.36 10.25
C ASP A 130 3.92 19.10 9.16
N PHE A 131 4.17 18.78 7.88
CA PHE A 131 3.42 19.33 6.73
C PHE A 131 1.98 18.84 6.66
N SER A 132 1.66 17.71 7.30
CA SER A 132 0.33 17.11 7.29
C SER A 132 -0.53 17.47 8.50
N LYS A 133 0.04 18.06 9.56
CA LYS A 133 -0.66 18.36 10.84
C LYS A 133 -1.93 19.21 10.66
N ASN A 134 -1.90 20.16 9.74
CA ASN A 134 -3.01 21.11 9.51
C ASN A 134 -3.81 20.77 8.24
N LYS A 135 -3.58 19.60 7.61
CA LYS A 135 -4.31 19.20 6.41
C LYS A 135 -5.59 18.46 6.78
N GLN A 136 -6.59 18.56 5.91
CA GLN A 136 -7.83 17.80 6.04
C GLN A 136 -7.67 16.42 5.39
N PHE A 137 -8.26 15.41 6.03
CA PHE A 137 -8.24 14.02 5.57
C PHE A 137 -9.66 13.51 5.37
N GLY A 138 -9.85 12.75 4.29
CA GLY A 138 -11.03 11.93 4.08
C GLY A 138 -10.81 10.51 4.62
N SER A 139 -11.89 9.84 4.99
CA SER A 139 -11.90 8.44 5.44
C SER A 139 -13.23 7.77 5.10
N TYR A 140 -13.29 6.44 5.17
CA TYR A 140 -14.49 5.65 4.97
C TYR A 140 -14.86 4.89 6.24
N LYS A 141 -16.13 4.93 6.62
CA LYS A 141 -16.62 4.27 7.85
C LYS A 141 -16.55 2.75 7.78
N THR A 142 -16.65 2.18 6.59
CA THR A 142 -16.51 0.74 6.32
C THR A 142 -15.08 0.25 6.47
N LEU A 143 -14.08 1.08 6.19
CA LEU A 143 -12.67 0.77 6.43
C LEU A 143 -12.28 1.19 7.85
N SER A 144 -12.92 0.56 8.82
CA SER A 144 -12.85 0.92 10.24
C SER A 144 -11.75 0.21 11.02
N ASN A 145 -10.98 -0.67 10.37
CA ASN A 145 -9.81 -1.29 10.99
C ASN A 145 -8.78 -0.24 11.38
N ASN A 146 -8.17 -0.43 12.53
CA ASN A 146 -7.30 0.57 13.15
C ASN A 146 -6.04 -0.03 13.82
N MET A 147 -5.91 -1.35 13.78
CA MET A 147 -4.76 -2.08 14.33
C MET A 147 -4.28 -3.12 13.33
N ALA A 148 -2.97 -3.35 13.30
CA ALA A 148 -2.36 -4.46 12.59
C ALA A 148 -1.39 -5.21 13.51
N LEU A 149 -1.49 -6.53 13.50
CA LEU A 149 -0.41 -7.42 13.95
C LEU A 149 0.43 -7.77 12.73
N PHE A 150 1.73 -8.00 12.94
CA PHE A 150 2.60 -8.52 11.89
C PHE A 150 3.74 -9.34 12.49
N ALA A 151 4.17 -10.35 11.76
CA ALA A 151 5.29 -11.21 12.14
C ALA A 151 5.91 -11.90 10.91
N PRO A 152 7.19 -12.23 10.95
CA PRO A 152 7.79 -13.16 10.00
C PRO A 152 7.27 -14.58 10.23
N GLY A 153 7.36 -15.40 9.20
CA GLY A 153 7.03 -16.82 9.26
C GLY A 153 7.76 -17.62 8.19
N ASP A 154 7.46 -18.91 8.11
CA ASP A 154 8.02 -19.81 7.09
C ASP A 154 7.43 -19.46 5.71
N SER A 155 8.27 -19.57 4.68
CA SER A 155 7.87 -19.32 3.29
C SER A 155 7.71 -20.62 2.52
N ASN A 156 6.69 -20.65 1.65
CA ASN A 156 6.51 -21.68 0.63
C ASN A 156 6.80 -21.16 -0.79
N CYS A 157 7.33 -19.94 -0.91
CA CYS A 157 7.64 -19.27 -2.18
C CYS A 157 6.45 -19.19 -3.13
N GLN A 158 5.24 -19.02 -2.62
CA GLN A 158 4.03 -18.98 -3.45
C GLN A 158 3.98 -17.69 -4.28
N SER A 159 3.68 -17.85 -5.57
CA SER A 159 3.53 -16.76 -6.53
C SER A 159 2.16 -16.07 -6.47
N ILE A 160 1.54 -16.06 -5.29
CA ILE A 160 0.25 -15.43 -5.01
C ILE A 160 0.20 -14.90 -3.59
N THR A 161 -0.37 -13.72 -3.41
CA THR A 161 -0.68 -13.22 -2.06
C THR A 161 -1.92 -13.94 -1.55
N ASN A 162 -1.89 -14.42 -0.32
CA ASN A 162 -3.08 -14.98 0.32
C ASN A 162 -3.68 -13.95 1.29
N THR A 163 -5.01 -13.78 1.25
CA THR A 163 -5.77 -13.03 2.25
C THR A 163 -6.85 -13.91 2.85
N PHE A 164 -7.06 -13.79 4.14
CA PHE A 164 -8.02 -14.61 4.89
C PHE A 164 -8.98 -13.69 5.63
N ALA A 165 -10.28 -13.84 5.43
CA ALA A 165 -11.26 -13.23 6.33
C ALA A 165 -11.12 -13.85 7.72
N MET A 166 -11.03 -13.00 8.74
CA MET A 166 -10.93 -13.34 10.15
C MET A 166 -12.19 -12.90 10.88
N ASP A 167 -12.35 -13.23 12.14
CA ASP A 167 -13.56 -12.89 12.88
C ASP A 167 -13.76 -11.38 13.05
N TYR A 168 -12.66 -10.61 13.15
CA TYR A 168 -12.70 -9.15 13.39
C TYR A 168 -11.87 -8.32 12.41
N GLY A 169 -11.61 -8.88 11.22
CA GLY A 169 -10.81 -8.23 10.20
C GLY A 169 -10.33 -9.19 9.12
N TRP A 170 -9.07 -9.08 8.70
CA TRP A 170 -8.49 -9.96 7.71
C TRP A 170 -6.98 -10.11 7.89
N MET A 171 -6.45 -11.26 7.51
CA MET A 171 -5.04 -11.60 7.56
C MET A 171 -4.43 -11.65 6.16
N TRP A 172 -3.14 -11.27 6.03
CA TRP A 172 -2.35 -11.50 4.81
C TRP A 172 -1.22 -12.49 5.06
N ASN A 173 -0.83 -13.18 3.99
CA ASN A 173 0.41 -13.93 3.89
C ASN A 173 1.08 -13.59 2.57
N VAL A 174 2.33 -13.14 2.64
CA VAL A 174 3.19 -12.72 1.53
C VAL A 174 4.47 -13.52 1.61
N ASP A 175 4.65 -14.46 0.69
CA ASP A 175 5.85 -15.28 0.64
C ASP A 175 6.99 -14.55 -0.07
N LEU A 176 8.12 -14.44 0.61
CA LEU A 176 9.42 -14.07 0.07
C LEU A 176 10.25 -15.35 -0.15
N ARG A 177 11.45 -15.24 -0.69
CA ARG A 177 12.31 -16.42 -0.89
C ARG A 177 12.82 -17.01 0.43
N SER A 178 13.16 -16.19 1.41
CA SER A 178 13.75 -16.61 2.68
C SER A 178 12.78 -16.73 3.84
N ARG A 179 11.65 -16.04 3.79
CA ARG A 179 10.62 -15.98 4.85
C ARG A 179 9.27 -15.57 4.28
N SER A 180 8.20 -15.72 5.04
CA SER A 180 6.95 -15.03 4.75
C SER A 180 6.79 -13.78 5.63
N GLY A 181 6.01 -12.81 5.14
CA GLY A 181 5.44 -11.72 5.91
C GLY A 181 3.96 -12.02 6.17
N ASN A 182 3.58 -12.07 7.43
CA ASN A 182 2.21 -12.35 7.84
C ASN A 182 1.69 -11.19 8.67
N GLY A 183 0.39 -10.92 8.56
CA GLY A 183 -0.21 -9.95 9.46
C GLY A 183 -1.72 -10.01 9.49
N TYR A 184 -2.28 -9.41 10.52
CA TYR A 184 -3.71 -9.37 10.79
C TYR A 184 -4.15 -7.92 11.00
N VAL A 185 -4.96 -7.42 10.10
CA VAL A 185 -5.62 -6.11 10.16
C VAL A 185 -6.98 -6.28 10.83
N PHE A 186 -7.23 -5.57 11.94
CA PHE A 186 -8.46 -5.72 12.72
C PHE A 186 -8.93 -4.41 13.35
N ASN A 187 -10.14 -4.43 13.89
CA ASN A 187 -10.71 -3.30 14.61
C ASN A 187 -10.73 -3.58 16.13
N ASN A 188 -9.90 -2.84 16.87
CA ASN A 188 -9.76 -3.02 18.32
C ASN A 188 -10.96 -2.54 19.15
N ASN A 189 -12.01 -2.00 18.54
CA ASN A 189 -13.29 -1.77 19.21
C ASN A 189 -14.12 -3.04 19.37
N PHE A 190 -13.80 -4.12 18.65
CA PHE A 190 -14.54 -5.39 18.65
C PHE A 190 -13.74 -6.53 19.27
N ILE A 191 -12.41 -6.43 19.30
CA ILE A 191 -11.53 -7.47 19.86
C ILE A 191 -10.32 -6.81 20.53
N SER A 192 -9.89 -7.34 21.68
CA SER A 192 -8.67 -6.88 22.33
C SER A 192 -7.42 -7.28 21.52
N VAL A 193 -6.30 -6.56 21.69
CA VAL A 193 -5.02 -6.90 21.03
C VAL A 193 -4.57 -8.32 21.43
N ASN A 194 -4.75 -8.72 22.68
CA ASN A 194 -4.34 -10.04 23.15
C ASN A 194 -5.18 -11.17 22.51
N ASP A 195 -6.49 -10.99 22.42
CA ASP A 195 -7.38 -11.98 21.77
C ASP A 195 -7.10 -12.04 20.27
N ALA A 196 -6.80 -10.89 19.63
CA ALA A 196 -6.38 -10.85 18.23
C ALA A 196 -5.05 -11.57 17.98
N ILE A 197 -4.10 -11.52 18.93
CA ILE A 197 -2.86 -12.31 18.87
C ILE A 197 -3.18 -13.81 18.90
N GLU A 198 -4.09 -14.25 19.77
CA GLU A 198 -4.47 -15.65 19.83
C GLU A 198 -5.20 -16.10 18.55
N GLU A 199 -6.12 -15.28 18.02
CA GLU A 199 -6.77 -15.56 16.73
C GLU A 199 -5.76 -15.68 15.59
N PHE A 200 -4.79 -14.75 15.53
CA PHE A 200 -3.72 -14.74 14.53
C PHE A 200 -2.85 -16.00 14.58
N LYS A 201 -2.42 -16.42 15.78
CA LYS A 201 -1.66 -17.66 16.02
C LYS A 201 -2.45 -18.90 15.62
N ASN A 202 -3.72 -18.96 16.04
CA ASN A 202 -4.58 -20.11 15.79
C ASN A 202 -4.88 -20.33 14.30
N LYS A 203 -4.79 -19.28 13.47
CA LYS A 203 -4.87 -19.40 12.01
C LYS A 203 -3.71 -20.22 11.44
N ASN A 204 -2.57 -20.22 12.13
CA ASN A 204 -1.37 -21.01 11.84
C ASN A 204 -0.87 -20.93 10.39
N VAL A 205 -0.87 -19.74 9.82
CA VAL A 205 -0.31 -19.49 8.49
C VAL A 205 1.13 -19.03 8.65
N GLY A 206 2.07 -19.73 7.99
CA GLY A 206 3.50 -19.40 8.03
C GLY A 206 4.19 -19.71 9.36
N ASN A 207 3.60 -20.54 10.26
CA ASN A 207 4.22 -20.92 11.54
C ASN A 207 4.75 -19.73 12.35
N VAL A 208 3.94 -18.67 12.48
CA VAL A 208 4.32 -17.43 13.18
C VAL A 208 4.60 -17.71 14.66
N LYS A 209 5.73 -17.23 15.18
CA LYS A 209 6.09 -17.35 16.59
C LYS A 209 5.51 -16.19 17.40
N ALA A 210 5.03 -16.48 18.60
CA ALA A 210 4.37 -15.49 19.47
C ALA A 210 5.31 -14.31 19.83
N GLU A 211 6.59 -14.59 20.07
CA GLU A 211 7.62 -13.61 20.42
C GLU A 211 7.95 -12.61 19.27
N ASP A 212 7.65 -12.99 18.03
CA ASP A 212 7.89 -12.17 16.83
C ASP A 212 6.69 -11.31 16.44
N ILE A 213 5.55 -11.42 17.15
CA ILE A 213 4.35 -10.66 16.83
C ILE A 213 4.47 -9.24 17.36
N HIS A 214 4.36 -8.29 16.45
CA HIS A 214 4.31 -6.87 16.74
C HIS A 214 2.93 -6.29 16.44
N ALA A 215 2.50 -5.30 17.24
CA ALA A 215 1.25 -4.58 17.03
C ALA A 215 1.52 -3.11 16.69
N ILE A 216 0.79 -2.57 15.72
CA ILE A 216 0.89 -1.17 15.31
C ILE A 216 -0.50 -0.58 15.06
N PRO A 217 -0.81 0.59 15.62
CA PRO A 217 -2.02 1.32 15.26
C PRO A 217 -1.86 2.03 13.91
N PHE A 218 -2.97 2.17 13.17
CA PHE A 218 -3.01 2.95 11.94
C PHE A 218 -4.38 3.62 11.74
N ASN A 219 -4.44 4.52 10.78
CA ASN A 219 -5.69 5.16 10.37
C ASN A 219 -5.85 5.06 8.85
N ASN A 220 -6.97 4.49 8.40
CA ASN A 220 -7.39 4.57 7.00
C ASN A 220 -7.82 6.01 6.69
N ARG A 221 -6.96 6.76 5.98
CA ARG A 221 -7.22 8.17 5.64
C ARG A 221 -6.46 8.58 4.38
N TYR A 222 -6.95 9.58 3.66
CA TYR A 222 -6.26 10.21 2.53
C TYR A 222 -6.35 11.72 2.62
N CYS A 223 -5.26 12.42 2.31
CA CYS A 223 -5.19 13.88 2.34
C CYS A 223 -6.02 14.49 1.22
N LEU A 224 -6.82 15.53 1.54
CA LEU A 224 -7.64 16.24 0.55
C LEU A 224 -6.84 17.26 -0.26
N THR A 225 -5.73 17.77 0.29
CA THR A 225 -4.84 18.74 -0.35
C THR A 225 -3.37 18.33 -0.18
N PRO A 226 -2.93 17.19 -0.81
CA PRO A 226 -1.56 16.71 -0.66
C PRO A 226 -0.50 17.69 -1.17
N TRP A 227 -0.76 18.45 -2.22
CA TRP A 227 0.14 19.45 -2.77
C TRP A 227 -0.30 20.86 -2.35
N LEU A 228 0.56 21.62 -1.69
CA LEU A 228 0.31 23.00 -1.27
C LEU A 228 1.60 23.83 -1.42
N GLY A 229 1.57 24.84 -2.27
CA GLY A 229 2.72 25.70 -2.57
C GLY A 229 3.87 24.89 -3.20
N ASN A 230 5.02 24.93 -2.59
CA ASN A 230 6.18 24.16 -3.04
C ASN A 230 6.32 22.79 -2.35
N THR A 231 5.32 22.33 -1.59
CA THR A 231 5.41 21.07 -0.84
C THR A 231 4.31 20.09 -1.24
N VAL A 232 4.68 18.84 -1.53
CA VAL A 232 3.77 17.74 -1.83
C VAL A 232 4.05 16.55 -0.90
N SER A 233 3.00 16.04 -0.23
CA SER A 233 3.10 14.84 0.61
C SER A 233 2.94 13.56 -0.22
N VAL A 234 3.76 12.54 0.06
CA VAL A 234 3.75 11.25 -0.62
C VAL A 234 3.91 10.11 0.40
N GLY A 235 3.20 9.02 0.21
CA GLY A 235 3.20 7.88 1.13
C GLY A 235 2.39 8.15 2.39
N LEU A 236 2.85 7.69 3.55
CA LEU A 236 2.09 7.76 4.81
C LEU A 236 1.84 9.20 5.29
N SER A 237 2.62 10.19 4.86
CA SER A 237 2.36 11.60 5.11
C SER A 237 1.14 12.12 4.33
N CYS A 238 0.82 11.47 3.22
CA CYS A 238 -0.33 11.78 2.36
C CYS A 238 -1.58 10.97 2.71
N GLY A 239 -1.40 9.75 3.20
CA GLY A 239 -2.49 8.86 3.56
C GLY A 239 -2.09 7.41 3.65
N PHE A 240 -3.03 6.58 4.05
CA PHE A 240 -2.88 5.14 4.14
C PHE A 240 -4.23 4.47 3.90
N ALA A 241 -4.25 3.51 3.00
CA ALA A 241 -5.32 2.54 2.86
C ALA A 241 -4.78 1.17 3.28
N GLU A 242 -5.56 0.42 4.04
CA GLU A 242 -5.17 -0.94 4.43
C GLU A 242 -4.80 -1.79 3.19
N PRO A 243 -3.78 -2.67 3.30
CA PRO A 243 -3.12 -3.23 2.12
C PRO A 243 -3.83 -4.45 1.50
N LEU A 244 -5.16 -4.60 1.64
CA LEU A 244 -5.93 -5.76 1.17
C LEU A 244 -5.68 -6.11 -0.30
N GLU A 245 -5.49 -5.09 -1.14
CA GLU A 245 -5.20 -5.24 -2.58
C GLU A 245 -3.86 -4.60 -2.98
N ALA A 246 -2.89 -4.58 -2.06
CA ALA A 246 -1.53 -4.10 -2.31
C ALA A 246 -1.44 -2.65 -2.84
N THR A 247 -2.35 -1.78 -2.43
CA THR A 247 -2.51 -0.43 -2.99
C THR A 247 -1.51 0.60 -2.48
N GLY A 248 -0.76 0.31 -1.40
CA GLY A 248 0.15 1.27 -0.77
C GLY A 248 1.26 1.78 -1.70
N LEU A 249 2.07 0.86 -2.24
CA LEU A 249 3.16 1.22 -3.17
C LEU A 249 2.61 1.78 -4.50
N PHE A 250 1.44 1.31 -4.96
CA PHE A 250 0.77 1.86 -6.13
C PHE A 250 0.44 3.34 -5.97
N LEU A 251 -0.12 3.76 -4.84
CA LEU A 251 -0.42 5.18 -4.59
C LEU A 251 0.85 6.04 -4.54
N ILE A 252 1.95 5.49 -4.00
CA ILE A 252 3.26 6.15 -3.96
C ILE A 252 3.81 6.35 -5.37
N THR A 253 3.89 5.29 -6.17
CA THR A 253 4.46 5.36 -7.53
C THR A 253 3.62 6.23 -8.44
N TRP A 254 2.29 6.13 -8.35
CA TRP A 254 1.37 7.02 -9.07
C TRP A 254 1.60 8.50 -8.73
N ALA A 255 1.77 8.82 -7.44
CA ALA A 255 2.04 10.19 -7.00
C ALA A 255 3.36 10.72 -7.59
N ILE A 256 4.44 9.93 -7.52
CA ILE A 256 5.76 10.28 -8.03
C ILE A 256 5.72 10.53 -9.55
N GLU A 257 5.13 9.62 -10.33
CA GLU A 257 4.97 9.77 -11.77
C GLU A 257 4.13 11.00 -12.14
N THR A 258 3.06 11.26 -11.37
CA THR A 258 2.18 12.41 -11.59
C THR A 258 2.89 13.72 -11.26
N ILE A 259 3.70 13.77 -10.20
CA ILE A 259 4.56 14.92 -9.87
C ILE A 259 5.49 15.22 -11.05
N GLU A 260 6.18 14.21 -11.58
CA GLU A 260 7.09 14.38 -12.71
C GLU A 260 6.37 14.93 -13.95
N LYS A 261 5.18 14.43 -14.27
CA LYS A 261 4.36 14.89 -15.41
C LYS A 261 3.85 16.32 -15.25
N LEU A 262 3.58 16.74 -14.01
CA LEU A 262 2.95 18.03 -13.72
C LEU A 262 3.93 19.14 -13.32
N LYS A 263 5.18 18.85 -13.00
CA LYS A 263 6.13 19.77 -12.36
C LYS A 263 6.27 21.15 -13.01
N TYR A 264 6.04 21.26 -14.31
CA TYR A 264 6.10 22.53 -15.05
C TYR A 264 4.72 23.13 -15.41
N LYS A 265 3.62 22.48 -15.00
CA LYS A 265 2.27 23.01 -15.27
C LYS A 265 1.92 24.14 -14.30
N LYS A 266 1.24 25.20 -14.79
CA LYS A 266 0.83 26.34 -13.96
C LYS A 266 -0.13 25.96 -12.83
N ASN A 267 -1.10 25.07 -13.12
CA ASN A 267 -2.12 24.60 -12.20
C ASN A 267 -1.85 23.19 -11.63
N LYS A 268 -0.56 22.85 -11.46
CA LYS A 268 -0.09 21.54 -11.01
C LYS A 268 -0.72 21.08 -9.70
N GLU A 269 -0.84 21.98 -8.72
CA GLU A 269 -1.42 21.68 -7.40
C GLU A 269 -2.89 21.25 -7.52
N GLU A 270 -3.70 22.04 -8.21
CA GLU A 270 -5.12 21.76 -8.40
C GLU A 270 -5.33 20.42 -9.13
N ILE A 271 -4.61 20.21 -10.24
CA ILE A 271 -4.69 18.99 -11.03
C ILE A 271 -4.28 17.78 -10.18
N PHE A 272 -3.15 17.89 -9.47
CA PHE A 272 -2.65 16.80 -8.63
C PHE A 272 -3.65 16.47 -7.51
N ASN A 273 -4.08 17.48 -6.74
CA ASN A 273 -4.96 17.31 -5.60
C ASN A 273 -6.29 16.66 -6.01
N ARG A 274 -6.91 17.16 -7.06
CA ARG A 274 -8.16 16.59 -7.59
C ARG A 274 -7.99 15.15 -8.07
N SER A 275 -6.89 14.86 -8.79
CA SER A 275 -6.63 13.52 -9.33
C SER A 275 -6.29 12.53 -8.23
N TYR A 276 -5.50 12.94 -7.22
CA TYR A 276 -5.15 12.10 -6.07
C TYR A 276 -6.38 11.75 -5.23
N VAL A 277 -7.21 12.75 -4.89
CA VAL A 277 -8.45 12.51 -4.12
C VAL A 277 -9.40 11.59 -4.88
N ARG A 278 -9.53 11.77 -6.20
CA ARG A 278 -10.34 10.88 -7.04
C ARG A 278 -9.79 9.45 -7.02
N LEU A 279 -8.48 9.28 -7.17
CA LEU A 279 -7.82 7.97 -7.11
C LEU A 279 -8.01 7.30 -5.75
N CYS A 280 -7.78 8.03 -4.66
CA CYS A 280 -8.01 7.50 -3.31
C CYS A 280 -9.45 7.05 -3.11
N ARG A 281 -10.43 7.85 -3.54
CA ARG A 281 -11.85 7.45 -3.47
C ARG A 281 -12.11 6.15 -4.24
N HIS A 282 -11.55 5.99 -5.44
CA HIS A 282 -11.69 4.74 -6.19
C HIS A 282 -11.07 3.55 -5.45
N VAL A 283 -9.88 3.71 -4.86
CA VAL A 283 -9.24 2.66 -4.04
C VAL A 283 -10.11 2.31 -2.84
N TYR A 284 -10.59 3.30 -2.11
CA TYR A 284 -11.43 3.07 -0.92
C TYR A 284 -12.77 2.44 -1.26
N ASP A 285 -13.46 2.92 -2.29
CA ASP A 285 -14.71 2.33 -2.78
C ASP A 285 -14.51 0.85 -3.18
N PHE A 286 -13.36 0.56 -3.79
CA PHE A 286 -13.00 -0.80 -4.17
C PHE A 286 -12.76 -1.69 -2.95
N LEU A 287 -11.98 -1.22 -1.96
CA LEU A 287 -11.77 -1.96 -0.71
C LEU A 287 -13.08 -2.15 0.06
N GLU A 288 -13.95 -1.14 0.07
CA GLU A 288 -15.28 -1.23 0.70
C GLU A 288 -16.12 -2.38 0.16
N LEU A 289 -16.01 -2.69 -1.16
CA LEU A 289 -16.75 -3.80 -1.77
C LEU A 289 -16.43 -5.15 -1.14
N PHE A 290 -15.18 -5.39 -0.73
CA PHE A 290 -14.81 -6.65 -0.05
C PHE A 290 -15.60 -6.83 1.23
N TYR A 291 -15.70 -5.77 2.04
CA TYR A 291 -16.40 -5.80 3.31
C TYR A 291 -17.91 -5.87 3.16
N THR A 292 -18.47 -5.05 2.29
CA THR A 292 -19.92 -4.94 2.14
C THR A 292 -20.53 -6.11 1.37
N SER A 293 -19.79 -6.73 0.45
CA SER A 293 -20.22 -7.92 -0.30
C SER A 293 -19.89 -9.24 0.39
N SER A 294 -19.05 -9.23 1.43
CA SER A 294 -18.72 -10.43 2.21
C SER A 294 -19.97 -11.12 2.73
N LYS A 295 -19.99 -12.46 2.71
CA LYS A 295 -21.07 -13.27 3.29
C LYS A 295 -20.91 -13.51 4.79
N ASN A 296 -19.80 -13.05 5.39
CA ASN A 296 -19.57 -13.17 6.81
C ASN A 296 -20.56 -12.30 7.60
N ASP A 297 -21.21 -12.89 8.63
CA ASP A 297 -22.16 -12.24 9.53
C ASP A 297 -22.13 -12.83 10.94
N HIS A 298 -21.18 -13.73 11.19
CA HIS A 298 -21.09 -14.50 12.44
C HIS A 298 -20.62 -13.66 13.63
N THR A 299 -19.94 -12.50 13.41
CA THR A 299 -19.54 -11.58 14.46
C THR A 299 -20.26 -10.24 14.40
N GLU A 300 -20.24 -9.46 15.48
CA GLU A 300 -20.74 -8.08 15.50
C GLU A 300 -19.97 -7.18 14.53
N TYR A 301 -18.65 -7.41 14.41
CA TYR A 301 -17.80 -6.70 13.46
C TYR A 301 -18.36 -6.80 12.03
N TRP A 302 -18.56 -8.01 11.50
CA TRP A 302 -19.07 -8.22 10.15
C TRP A 302 -20.49 -7.68 9.96
N ARG A 303 -21.38 -7.87 10.97
CA ARG A 303 -22.75 -7.31 10.92
C ARG A 303 -22.75 -5.80 10.89
N SER A 304 -21.81 -5.14 11.58
CA SER A 304 -21.72 -3.66 11.59
C SER A 304 -21.38 -3.07 10.22
N LEU A 305 -20.59 -3.79 9.40
CA LEU A 305 -20.17 -3.34 8.07
C LEU A 305 -21.29 -3.46 7.03
N LYS A 306 -22.20 -4.41 7.18
CA LYS A 306 -23.35 -4.60 6.27
C LYS A 306 -24.32 -3.42 6.24
N LYS A 307 -24.36 -2.60 7.28
CA LYS A 307 -25.18 -1.38 7.34
C LYS A 307 -24.85 -0.40 6.19
N TYR A 308 -23.67 -0.48 5.61
CA TYR A 308 -23.18 0.39 4.54
C TYR A 308 -23.45 -0.15 3.14
N HIS A 309 -23.94 -1.38 3.01
CA HIS A 309 -24.19 -2.05 1.71
C HIS A 309 -25.25 -1.35 0.83
N THR A 310 -26.12 -0.53 1.43
CA THR A 310 -27.23 0.14 0.73
C THR A 310 -26.84 1.46 0.07
N LEU A 311 -25.65 1.98 0.33
CA LEU A 311 -25.20 3.27 -0.15
C LEU A 311 -24.42 3.12 -1.48
N ASN A 312 -25.17 3.21 -2.59
CA ASN A 312 -24.66 3.41 -3.96
C ASN A 312 -23.65 2.36 -4.47
N LYS A 313 -24.14 1.37 -5.21
CA LYS A 313 -23.29 0.53 -6.07
C LYS A 313 -22.56 1.41 -7.09
N PRO A 314 -21.25 1.59 -7.00
CA PRO A 314 -20.53 2.50 -7.89
C PRO A 314 -20.24 1.83 -9.24
N LYS A 315 -21.17 1.95 -10.19
CA LYS A 315 -20.98 1.43 -11.56
C LYS A 315 -19.70 1.91 -12.25
N TYR A 316 -19.23 3.12 -11.91
CA TYR A 316 -18.05 3.72 -12.54
C TYR A 316 -16.72 3.19 -11.98
N GLN A 317 -16.64 2.84 -10.71
CA GLN A 317 -15.43 2.39 -10.06
C GLN A 317 -15.09 0.94 -10.46
N ILE A 318 -16.09 0.10 -10.62
CA ILE A 318 -15.93 -1.27 -11.13
C ILE A 318 -15.27 -1.26 -12.52
N ASN A 319 -15.62 -0.31 -13.40
CA ASN A 319 -15.04 -0.24 -14.73
C ASN A 319 -13.56 0.20 -14.71
N PHE A 320 -13.18 1.15 -13.86
CA PHE A 320 -11.77 1.55 -13.72
C PHE A 320 -10.88 0.36 -13.33
N PHE A 321 -11.32 -0.44 -12.37
CA PHE A 321 -10.60 -1.64 -11.96
C PHE A 321 -10.71 -2.77 -12.99
N ARG A 322 -11.82 -2.92 -13.70
CA ARG A 322 -11.95 -3.87 -14.83
C ARG A 322 -10.99 -3.58 -15.98
N GLU A 323 -10.79 -2.32 -16.32
CA GLU A 323 -9.89 -1.91 -17.40
C GLU A 323 -8.42 -2.04 -17.02
N ASN A 324 -8.10 -1.87 -15.73
CA ASN A 324 -6.74 -1.91 -15.22
C ASN A 324 -6.38 -3.21 -14.48
N TYR A 325 -7.40 -3.97 -14.04
CA TYR A 325 -7.28 -5.22 -13.27
C TYR A 325 -8.49 -6.10 -13.60
N SER A 326 -8.36 -7.26 -14.22
CA SER A 326 -9.49 -8.09 -14.69
C SER A 326 -10.38 -8.64 -13.55
N TYR A 327 -11.34 -7.84 -13.06
CA TYR A 327 -12.26 -8.22 -11.97
C TYR A 327 -13.52 -8.96 -12.49
N LYS A 328 -13.38 -10.26 -12.78
CA LYS A 328 -14.52 -11.09 -13.18
C LYS A 328 -15.52 -11.31 -12.05
N PHE A 329 -15.05 -11.39 -10.81
CA PHE A 329 -15.87 -11.73 -9.63
C PHE A 329 -16.81 -10.61 -9.15
N LEU A 330 -16.51 -9.35 -9.45
CA LEU A 330 -17.42 -8.24 -9.10
C LEU A 330 -18.78 -8.32 -9.83
N ASN A 331 -18.87 -9.10 -10.91
CA ASN A 331 -20.14 -9.40 -11.55
C ASN A 331 -20.98 -10.38 -10.73
N ASP A 332 -20.35 -11.35 -10.09
CA ASP A 332 -21.02 -12.41 -9.32
C ASP A 332 -21.44 -11.91 -7.92
N ALA A 333 -20.77 -10.87 -7.39
CA ALA A 333 -21.15 -10.21 -6.13
C ALA A 333 -22.26 -9.16 -6.32
N ALA A 334 -22.55 -8.76 -7.57
CA ALA A 334 -23.60 -7.80 -7.92
C ALA A 334 -24.90 -8.48 -8.42
N ALA A 335 -24.87 -9.81 -8.64
CA ALA A 335 -26.02 -10.67 -8.89
C ALA A 335 -26.47 -11.37 -7.62
#